data_e6262ea3112ce568a21d8831f8be2b18
#
_entry.id   e6262ea3112ce568a21d8831f8be2b18
#
_cell.length_a   1.000
_cell.length_b   1.000
_cell.length_c   1.000
_cell.angle_alpha   90.00
_cell.angle_beta   90.00
_cell.angle_gamma   90.00
#
_symmetry.space_group_name_H-M   'P 1'
#
loop_
_entity.id
_entity.type
_entity.pdbx_description
1 polymer ?
#
loop_
_entity_poly.entity_id
_entity_poly.type
_entity_poly.pdbx_seq_one_letter_code
_entity_poly.pdbx_strand_id
1 'polypeptide(L)'
;MPEGSYTTKLFKDGVNRIAQKVGEEALETVIEATNGSNEKLVYEASDLFYHLIVLLTEKGLRIEDVAQELQKRHDPNWDKQRRLAKSKE
;
A
#
# COMPACT_ATOMS: atom_id res chain seq x y z
N MET A 1 19.08 -1.45 -11.30
CA MET A 1 17.93 -2.30 -11.69
C MET A 1 18.11 -2.73 -13.14
N PRO A 2 18.00 -4.01 -13.44
CA PRO A 2 18.21 -4.49 -14.81
C PRO A 2 17.17 -3.94 -15.78
N GLU A 3 17.60 -3.68 -16.99
CA GLU A 3 16.69 -3.33 -18.08
C GLU A 3 15.70 -4.47 -18.29
N GLY A 4 14.45 -4.11 -18.55
CA GLY A 4 13.42 -5.09 -18.82
C GLY A 4 12.82 -5.77 -17.62
N SER A 5 13.24 -5.41 -16.41
CA SER A 5 12.60 -5.94 -15.21
C SER A 5 11.19 -5.38 -15.07
N TYR A 6 10.35 -6.12 -14.33
CA TYR A 6 8.98 -5.67 -14.08
C TYR A 6 8.96 -4.30 -13.39
N THR A 7 9.83 -4.11 -12.40
CA THR A 7 9.88 -2.84 -11.66
C THR A 7 10.30 -1.70 -12.57
N THR A 8 11.27 -1.92 -13.45
CA THR A 8 11.67 -0.91 -14.43
C THR A 8 10.49 -0.52 -15.32
N LYS A 9 9.74 -1.52 -15.78
CA LYS A 9 8.56 -1.26 -16.60
C LYS A 9 7.53 -0.43 -15.86
N LEU A 10 7.30 -0.72 -14.57
CA LEU A 10 6.37 0.05 -13.77
C LEU A 10 6.76 1.52 -13.70
N PHE A 11 8.04 1.81 -13.47
CA PHE A 11 8.48 3.19 -13.43
C PHE A 11 8.32 3.89 -14.77
N LYS A 12 8.54 3.17 -15.87
CA LYS A 12 8.33 3.74 -17.21
C LYS A 12 6.87 4.02 -17.48
N ASP A 13 5.98 3.16 -17.01
CA ASP A 13 4.54 3.31 -17.24
C ASP A 13 3.92 4.42 -16.40
N GLY A 14 4.56 4.79 -15.30
CA GLY A 14 4.20 5.98 -14.52
C GLY A 14 3.21 5.72 -13.40
N VAL A 15 2.88 6.80 -12.72
CA VAL A 15 2.08 6.79 -11.48
C VAL A 15 0.71 6.13 -11.69
N ASN A 16 0.03 6.45 -12.79
CA ASN A 16 -1.31 5.94 -12.99
C ASN A 16 -1.34 4.41 -13.10
N ARG A 17 -0.36 3.84 -13.78
CA ARG A 17 -0.27 2.38 -13.90
C ARG A 17 0.09 1.75 -12.56
N ILE A 18 1.03 2.36 -11.84
CA ILE A 18 1.43 1.85 -10.53
C ILE A 18 0.24 1.90 -9.57
N ALA A 19 -0.49 3.00 -9.55
CA ALA A 19 -1.67 3.16 -8.70
C ALA A 19 -2.75 2.13 -9.05
N GLN A 20 -2.93 1.86 -10.33
CA GLN A 20 -3.87 0.84 -10.78
C GLN A 20 -3.49 -0.54 -10.20
N LYS A 21 -2.20 -0.87 -10.23
CA LYS A 21 -1.73 -2.14 -9.68
C LYS A 21 -1.98 -2.23 -8.18
N VAL A 22 -1.76 -1.13 -7.46
CA VAL A 22 -2.05 -1.12 -6.03
C VAL A 22 -3.52 -1.45 -5.78
N GLY A 23 -4.41 -0.84 -6.55
CA GLY A 23 -5.84 -1.11 -6.41
C GLY A 23 -6.20 -2.55 -6.71
N GLU A 24 -5.64 -3.10 -7.78
CA GLU A 24 -5.88 -4.50 -8.17
C GLU A 24 -5.40 -5.47 -7.10
N GLU A 25 -4.19 -5.26 -6.58
CA GLU A 25 -3.64 -6.15 -5.57
C GLU A 25 -4.36 -6.03 -4.23
N ALA A 26 -4.86 -4.84 -3.92
CA ALA A 26 -5.66 -4.64 -2.71
C ALA A 26 -6.95 -5.46 -2.81
N LEU A 27 -7.61 -5.43 -3.96
CA LEU A 27 -8.83 -6.21 -4.16
C LEU A 27 -8.54 -7.71 -4.06
N GLU A 28 -7.47 -8.18 -4.68
CA GLU A 28 -7.09 -9.58 -4.62
C GLU A 28 -6.77 -10.01 -3.19
N THR A 29 -6.16 -9.12 -2.41
CA THR A 29 -5.89 -9.39 -1.00
C THR A 29 -7.19 -9.61 -0.23
N VAL A 30 -8.18 -8.75 -0.47
CA VAL A 30 -9.49 -8.89 0.16
C VAL A 30 -10.15 -10.21 -0.22
N ILE A 31 -10.09 -10.57 -1.49
CA ILE A 31 -10.69 -11.82 -1.97
C ILE A 31 -10.04 -13.02 -1.28
N GLU A 32 -8.73 -13.04 -1.20
CA GLU A 32 -8.05 -14.16 -0.57
C GLU A 32 -8.28 -14.22 0.93
N ALA A 33 -8.46 -13.07 1.58
CA ALA A 33 -8.76 -13.03 3.01
C ALA A 33 -10.14 -13.61 3.31
N THR A 34 -11.10 -13.41 2.41
CA THR A 34 -12.48 -13.81 2.65
C THR A 34 -12.81 -15.18 2.10
N ASN A 35 -12.18 -15.61 1.00
CA ASN A 35 -12.55 -16.84 0.31
C ASN A 35 -11.37 -17.76 0.00
N GLY A 36 -10.14 -17.33 0.23
CA GLY A 36 -8.97 -18.09 -0.15
C GLY A 36 -8.25 -18.72 1.03
N SER A 37 -7.02 -19.09 0.82
CA SER A 37 -6.16 -19.68 1.83
C SER A 37 -5.23 -18.66 2.43
N ASN A 38 -4.69 -18.97 3.61
CA ASN A 38 -3.69 -18.09 4.22
C ASN A 38 -2.46 -17.96 3.35
N GLU A 39 -2.07 -19.03 2.66
CA GLU A 39 -0.92 -18.99 1.76
C GLU A 39 -1.12 -17.99 0.63
N LYS A 40 -2.30 -18.02 0.00
CA LYS A 40 -2.61 -17.07 -1.06
C LYS A 40 -2.77 -15.66 -0.54
N LEU A 41 -3.31 -15.51 0.68
CA LEU A 41 -3.41 -14.20 1.29
C LEU A 41 -2.05 -13.57 1.47
N VAL A 42 -1.06 -14.33 1.97
CA VAL A 42 0.30 -13.82 2.14
C VAL A 42 0.89 -13.43 0.79
N TYR A 43 0.65 -14.24 -0.23
CA TYR A 43 1.15 -13.95 -1.58
C TYR A 43 0.59 -12.62 -2.09
N GLU A 44 -0.73 -12.44 -2.01
CA GLU A 44 -1.36 -11.22 -2.52
C GLU A 44 -1.01 -9.99 -1.68
N ALA A 45 -0.92 -10.17 -0.35
CA ALA A 45 -0.50 -9.06 0.51
C ALA A 45 0.92 -8.62 0.20
N SER A 46 1.80 -9.59 -0.10
CA SER A 46 3.19 -9.26 -0.47
C SER A 46 3.22 -8.47 -1.76
N ASP A 47 2.41 -8.87 -2.74
CA ASP A 47 2.31 -8.14 -4.01
C ASP A 47 1.79 -6.73 -3.78
N LEU A 48 0.80 -6.59 -2.90
CA LEU A 48 0.25 -5.27 -2.56
C LEU A 48 1.33 -4.37 -1.97
N PHE A 49 2.07 -4.87 -0.98
CA PHE A 49 3.13 -4.09 -0.35
C PHE A 49 4.22 -3.72 -1.36
N TYR A 50 4.57 -4.64 -2.24
CA TYR A 50 5.57 -4.38 -3.26
C TYR A 50 5.14 -3.21 -4.14
N HIS A 51 3.92 -3.25 -4.66
CA HIS A 51 3.44 -2.18 -5.53
C HIS A 51 3.25 -0.87 -4.78
N LEU A 52 2.87 -0.95 -3.50
CA LEU A 52 2.72 0.26 -2.69
C LEU A 52 4.07 0.95 -2.49
N ILE A 53 5.12 0.18 -2.25
CA ILE A 53 6.47 0.74 -2.09
C ILE A 53 6.91 1.40 -3.40
N VAL A 54 6.64 0.75 -4.54
CA VAL A 54 6.97 1.34 -5.84
C VAL A 54 6.22 2.66 -6.05
N LEU A 55 4.94 2.70 -5.67
CA LEU A 55 4.14 3.91 -5.81
C LEU A 55 4.72 5.04 -4.96
N LEU A 56 5.05 4.76 -3.71
CA LEU A 56 5.65 5.75 -2.83
C LEU A 56 6.95 6.29 -3.42
N THR A 57 7.79 5.38 -3.92
CA THR A 57 9.08 5.75 -4.53
C THR A 57 8.87 6.66 -5.72
N GLU A 58 7.88 6.35 -6.55
CA GLU A 58 7.58 7.18 -7.73
C GLU A 58 7.15 8.59 -7.33
N LYS A 59 6.51 8.74 -6.19
CA LYS A 59 6.08 10.03 -5.67
C LYS A 59 7.16 10.73 -4.84
N GLY A 60 8.35 10.16 -4.78
CA GLY A 60 9.43 10.73 -4.00
C GLY A 60 9.33 10.47 -2.51
N LEU A 61 8.51 9.50 -2.13
CA LEU A 61 8.30 9.14 -0.74
C LEU A 61 8.97 7.82 -0.41
N ARG A 62 9.06 7.51 0.88
CA ARG A 62 9.71 6.31 1.36
C ARG A 62 8.79 5.57 2.33
N ILE A 63 9.03 4.27 2.47
CA ILE A 63 8.25 3.48 3.43
C ILE A 63 8.41 4.03 4.85
N GLU A 64 9.56 4.64 5.14
CA GLU A 64 9.80 5.26 6.44
C GLU A 64 8.82 6.39 6.74
N ASP A 65 8.36 7.08 5.70
CA ASP A 65 7.35 8.14 5.89
C ASP A 65 6.04 7.54 6.42
N VAL A 66 5.68 6.36 5.92
CA VAL A 66 4.50 5.65 6.41
C VAL A 66 4.73 5.18 7.84
N ALA A 67 5.91 4.64 8.12
CA ALA A 67 6.23 4.19 9.46
C ALA A 67 6.15 5.33 10.48
N GLN A 68 6.63 6.50 10.10
CA GLN A 68 6.57 7.68 10.97
C GLN A 68 5.13 8.11 11.24
N GLU A 69 4.30 8.07 10.20
CA GLU A 69 2.89 8.40 10.37
C GLU A 69 2.20 7.41 11.30
N LEU A 70 2.50 6.13 11.16
CA LEU A 70 1.94 5.10 12.05
C LEU A 70 2.40 5.30 13.48
N GLN A 71 3.64 5.72 13.67
CA GLN A 71 4.16 6.00 15.01
C GLN A 71 3.40 7.15 15.66
N LYS A 72 3.09 8.20 14.91
CA LYS A 72 2.27 9.29 15.40
C LYS A 72 0.91 8.79 15.89
N ARG A 73 0.39 7.78 15.27
CA ARG A 73 -0.93 7.24 15.60
C ARG A 73 -0.94 6.43 16.91
N HIS A 74 0.21 6.21 17.51
CA HIS A 74 0.28 5.62 18.83
C HIS A 74 -0.01 6.64 19.94
N ASP A 75 -0.07 7.93 19.61
CA ASP A 75 -0.45 8.96 20.55
C ASP A 75 -1.93 8.81 20.90
N PRO A 76 -2.29 8.65 22.19
CA PRO A 76 -3.69 8.52 22.58
C PRO A 76 -4.55 9.69 22.12
N ASN A 77 -3.97 10.89 22.10
CA ASN A 77 -4.73 12.08 21.66
C ASN A 77 -5.05 12.01 20.17
N TRP A 78 -4.14 11.46 19.36
CA TRP A 78 -4.38 11.33 17.92
C TRP A 78 -5.58 10.44 17.65
N ASP A 79 -5.65 9.29 18.33
CA ASP A 79 -6.73 8.35 18.11
C ASP A 79 -8.07 8.96 18.49
N LYS A 80 -8.11 9.68 19.62
CA LYS A 80 -9.32 10.35 20.05
C LYS A 80 -9.79 11.41 19.04
N GLN A 81 -8.85 12.20 18.53
CA GLN A 81 -9.17 13.24 17.54
C GLN A 81 -9.69 12.62 16.26
N ARG A 82 -9.09 11.51 15.83
CA ARG A 82 -9.53 10.83 14.62
C ARG A 82 -10.96 10.34 14.74
N ARG A 83 -11.32 9.75 15.88
CA ARG A 83 -12.66 9.26 16.11
C ARG A 83 -13.68 10.40 16.10
N LEU A 84 -13.34 11.51 16.70
CA LEU A 84 -14.21 12.69 16.69
C LEU A 84 -14.40 13.22 15.28
N ALA A 85 -13.34 13.28 14.49
CA ALA A 85 -13.44 13.74 13.11
C ALA A 85 -14.33 12.82 12.29
N LYS A 86 -14.19 11.51 12.46
CA LYS A 86 -15.01 10.55 11.71
C LYS A 86 -16.49 10.65 12.09
N SER A 87 -16.79 10.90 13.35
CA SER A 87 -18.18 10.98 13.78
C SER A 87 -18.89 12.20 13.24
N LYS A 88 -18.15 13.17 12.73
CA LYS A 88 -18.72 14.40 12.15
C LYS A 88 -18.93 14.29 10.63
N GLU A 89 -18.45 13.23 10.01
CA GLU A 89 -18.59 13.04 8.58
C GLU A 89 -19.97 12.59 8.16
#